data_ec8bc4286c3c8c49a975f26ee430ec3f
#
_entry.id   ec8bc4286c3c8c49a975f26ee430ec3f
#
_cell.length_a   1.000
_cell.length_b   1.000
_cell.length_c   1.000
_cell.angle_alpha   90.00
_cell.angle_beta   90.00
_cell.angle_gamma   90.00
#
_symmetry.space_group_name_H-M   'P 1'
#
loop_
_entity.id
_entity.type
_entity.pdbx_description
1 polymer ?
#
loop_
_entity_poly.entity_id
_entity_poly.type
_entity_poly.pdbx_seq_one_letter_code
_entity_poly.pdbx_strand_id
1 'polypeptide(L)'
;MLQIAICDDDTAFSSQIEDIIEAECDEKNIRSDIEVFTDGYYLLKAIKQGSIFNIIFLDIEMKKLDGLATAREIRKIDSTVLIIYISGFDDYLKELFEV
;
A
#
# COMPACT_ATOMS: atom_id res chain seq x y z
N MET A 1 6.53 10.28 12.83
CA MET A 1 5.62 10.38 11.68
C MET A 1 5.39 9.01 11.08
N LEU A 2 4.15 8.63 10.88
CA LEU A 2 3.80 7.34 10.29
C LEU A 2 3.99 7.41 8.77
N GLN A 3 4.87 6.57 8.23
CA GLN A 3 5.17 6.52 6.79
C GLN A 3 4.30 5.44 6.15
N ILE A 4 3.45 5.83 5.22
CA ILE A 4 2.48 4.95 4.58
C ILE A 4 2.67 4.97 3.08
N ALA A 5 2.68 3.80 2.46
CA ALA A 5 2.65 3.65 1.00
C ALA A 5 1.32 3.07 0.57
N ILE A 6 0.80 3.57 -0.54
CA ILE A 6 -0.35 2.99 -1.23
C ILE A 6 0.12 2.62 -2.62
N CYS A 7 -0.03 1.36 -2.99
CA CYS A 7 0.44 0.86 -4.28
C CYS A 7 -0.73 0.22 -5.04
N ASP A 8 -1.21 0.91 -6.06
CA ASP A 8 -2.37 0.49 -6.86
C ASP A 8 -2.32 1.24 -8.20
N ASP A 9 -2.57 0.54 -9.29
CA ASP A 9 -2.60 1.17 -10.62
C ASP A 9 -3.90 1.95 -10.89
N ASP A 10 -4.92 1.77 -10.06
CA ASP A 10 -6.15 2.56 -10.10
C ASP A 10 -5.97 3.83 -9.25
N THR A 11 -5.70 4.95 -9.90
CA THR A 11 -5.42 6.21 -9.22
C THR A 11 -6.63 6.79 -8.49
N ALA A 12 -7.84 6.55 -9.00
CA ALA A 12 -9.07 6.99 -8.33
C ALA A 12 -9.27 6.23 -7.01
N PHE A 13 -9.03 4.93 -7.01
CA PHE A 13 -9.13 4.09 -5.83
C PHE A 13 -8.06 4.46 -4.80
N SER A 14 -6.83 4.68 -5.24
CA SER A 14 -5.74 5.13 -4.37
C SER A 14 -6.07 6.44 -3.67
N SER A 15 -6.68 7.38 -4.41
CA SER A 15 -7.07 8.67 -3.86
C SER A 15 -8.15 8.52 -2.78
N GLN A 16 -9.11 7.62 -2.97
CA GLN A 16 -10.13 7.32 -1.97
C GLN A 16 -9.52 6.73 -0.69
N ILE A 17 -8.58 5.81 -0.83
CA ILE A 17 -7.88 5.21 0.30
C ILE A 17 -7.06 6.25 1.03
N GLU A 18 -6.35 7.10 0.31
CA GLU A 18 -5.56 8.17 0.89
C GLU A 18 -6.42 9.10 1.74
N ASP A 19 -7.59 9.52 1.23
CA ASP A 19 -8.52 10.38 1.96
C ASP A 19 -9.00 9.72 3.26
N ILE A 20 -9.34 8.43 3.21
CA ILE A 20 -9.78 7.68 4.38
C ILE A 20 -8.68 7.61 5.43
N ILE A 21 -7.46 7.30 5.03
CA ILE A 21 -6.31 7.18 5.93
C ILE A 21 -5.99 8.54 6.57
N GLU A 22 -5.98 9.60 5.76
CA GLU A 22 -5.73 10.96 6.27
C GLU A 22 -6.77 11.37 7.31
N ALA A 23 -8.05 11.11 7.05
CA ALA A 23 -9.12 11.43 7.97
C ALA A 23 -8.97 10.66 9.30
N GLU A 24 -8.65 9.39 9.25
CA GLU A 24 -8.44 8.57 10.45
C GLU A 24 -7.22 9.03 11.24
N CYS A 25 -6.13 9.35 10.58
CA CYS A 25 -4.93 9.85 11.23
C CYS A 25 -5.18 11.21 11.90
N ASP A 26 -5.88 12.10 11.22
CA ASP A 26 -6.23 13.41 11.76
C ASP A 26 -7.11 13.28 13.01
N GLU A 27 -8.11 12.41 12.95
CA GLU A 27 -9.01 12.17 14.09
C GLU A 27 -8.25 11.65 15.32
N LYS A 28 -7.23 10.84 15.10
CA LYS A 28 -6.42 10.24 16.18
C LYS A 28 -5.18 11.07 16.53
N ASN A 29 -5.01 12.23 15.92
CA ASN A 29 -3.84 13.09 16.11
C ASN A 29 -2.53 12.37 15.76
N ILE A 30 -2.55 11.53 14.73
CA ILE A 30 -1.37 10.82 14.22
C ILE A 30 -0.83 11.60 13.02
N ARG A 31 0.44 11.99 13.08
CA ARG A 31 1.12 12.60 11.93
C ARG A 31 1.48 11.50 10.95
N SER A 32 1.07 11.66 9.70
CA SER A 32 1.32 10.68 8.66
C SER A 32 1.86 11.33 7.39
N ASP A 33 2.62 10.55 6.64
CA ASP A 33 3.07 10.91 5.31
C ASP A 33 2.71 9.76 4.38
N ILE A 34 1.92 10.05 3.33
CA ILE A 34 1.41 9.04 2.42
C ILE A 34 2.03 9.24 1.05
N GLU A 35 2.61 8.19 0.50
CA GLU A 35 3.17 8.18 -0.84
C GLU A 35 2.43 7.14 -1.67
N VAL A 36 2.00 7.54 -2.88
CA VAL A 36 1.22 6.69 -3.78
C VAL A 36 2.09 6.21 -4.94
N PHE A 37 2.07 4.91 -5.18
CA PHE A 37 2.77 4.26 -6.29
C PHE A 37 1.75 3.60 -7.20
N THR A 38 1.98 3.67 -8.52
CA THR A 38 1.07 3.12 -9.52
C THR A 38 1.38 1.68 -9.89
N ASP A 39 2.49 1.13 -9.42
CA ASP A 39 2.89 -0.25 -9.67
C ASP A 39 3.91 -0.70 -8.62
N GLY A 40 3.95 -2.01 -8.37
CA GLY A 40 4.90 -2.60 -7.44
C GLY A 40 6.36 -2.38 -7.83
N TYR A 41 6.63 -2.25 -9.11
CA TYR A 41 7.96 -1.94 -9.61
C TYR A 41 8.50 -0.63 -9.01
N TYR A 42 7.68 0.42 -9.00
CA TYR A 42 8.09 1.73 -8.48
C TYR A 42 8.22 1.73 -6.95
N LEU A 43 7.31 1.04 -6.27
CA LEU A 43 7.38 0.87 -4.83
C LEU A 43 8.66 0.15 -4.42
N LEU A 44 8.96 -0.96 -5.08
CA LEU A 44 10.17 -1.74 -4.80
C LEU A 44 11.44 -0.94 -5.08
N LYS A 45 11.44 -0.16 -6.16
CA LYS A 45 12.56 0.72 -6.50
C LYS A 45 12.80 1.75 -5.38
N ALA A 46 11.74 2.38 -4.86
CA ALA A 46 11.85 3.33 -3.76
C ALA A 46 12.44 2.68 -2.50
N ILE A 47 11.98 1.48 -2.15
CA ILE A 47 12.49 0.75 -0.98
C ILE A 47 13.95 0.37 -1.17
N LYS A 48 14.34 -0.07 -2.35
CA LYS A 48 15.76 -0.37 -2.67
C LYS A 48 16.65 0.86 -2.59
N GLN A 49 16.09 2.05 -2.82
CA GLN A 49 16.80 3.33 -2.73
C GLN A 49 16.82 3.90 -1.31
N GLY A 50 16.25 3.20 -0.35
CA GLY A 50 16.31 3.57 1.06
C GLY A 50 15.01 4.08 1.68
N SER A 51 13.92 4.15 0.94
CA SER A 51 12.62 4.52 1.52
C SER A 51 12.16 3.48 2.52
N ILE A 52 11.67 3.93 3.67
CA ILE A 52 11.18 3.06 4.74
C ILE A 52 9.72 3.40 4.99
N PHE A 53 8.86 2.38 4.98
CA PHE A 53 7.44 2.53 5.27
C PHE A 53 7.08 1.71 6.50
N ASN A 54 6.14 2.23 7.27
CA ASN A 54 5.57 1.50 8.42
C ASN A 54 4.43 0.59 7.96
N ILE A 55 3.62 1.08 7.01
CA ILE A 55 2.47 0.36 6.47
C ILE A 55 2.48 0.50 4.96
N ILE A 56 2.21 -0.60 4.26
CA ILE A 56 2.04 -0.60 2.81
C ILE A 56 0.67 -1.20 2.49
N PHE A 57 -0.18 -0.41 1.83
CA PHE A 57 -1.42 -0.90 1.22
C PHE A 57 -1.11 -1.30 -0.21
N LEU A 58 -1.29 -2.56 -0.55
CA LEU A 58 -0.75 -3.14 -1.77
C LEU A 58 -1.84 -3.87 -2.55
N ASP A 59 -2.08 -3.41 -3.78
CA ASP A 59 -2.99 -4.10 -4.70
C ASP A 59 -2.38 -5.43 -5.15
N ILE A 60 -3.22 -6.44 -5.25
CA ILE A 60 -2.79 -7.78 -5.67
C ILE A 60 -2.49 -7.80 -7.18
N GLU A 61 -3.32 -7.14 -7.98
CA GLU A 61 -3.20 -7.17 -9.45
C GLU A 61 -2.65 -5.85 -10.00
N MET A 62 -1.44 -5.91 -10.56
CA MET A 62 -0.80 -4.78 -11.23
C MET A 62 -0.06 -5.27 -12.47
N LYS A 63 0.23 -4.33 -13.41
CA LYS A 63 0.70 -4.70 -14.75
C LYS A 63 2.16 -5.14 -14.81
N LYS A 64 3.08 -4.41 -14.16
CA LYS A 64 4.52 -4.69 -14.25
C LYS A 64 4.96 -5.70 -13.21
N LEU A 65 4.60 -5.46 -11.97
CA LEU A 65 4.95 -6.33 -10.87
C LEU A 65 3.74 -6.44 -9.95
N ASP A 66 3.11 -7.61 -9.90
CA ASP A 66 1.91 -7.80 -9.10
C ASP A 66 2.18 -7.71 -7.59
N GLY A 67 1.10 -7.62 -6.81
CA GLY A 67 1.21 -7.41 -5.38
C GLY A 67 1.89 -8.53 -4.63
N LEU A 68 1.64 -9.78 -5.02
CA LEU A 68 2.24 -10.93 -4.33
C LEU A 68 3.75 -10.99 -4.58
N ALA A 69 4.17 -10.78 -5.83
CA ALA A 69 5.59 -10.74 -6.18
C ALA A 69 6.30 -9.56 -5.51
N THR A 70 5.63 -8.40 -5.49
CA THR A 70 6.15 -7.21 -4.83
C THR A 70 6.36 -7.46 -3.33
N ALA A 71 5.37 -8.05 -2.66
CA ALA A 71 5.46 -8.35 -1.23
C ALA A 71 6.61 -9.29 -0.91
N ARG A 72 6.84 -10.32 -1.73
CA ARG A 72 7.96 -11.24 -1.55
C ARG A 72 9.30 -10.51 -1.61
N GLU A 73 9.45 -9.62 -2.59
CA GLU A 73 10.69 -8.85 -2.73
C GLU A 73 10.87 -7.86 -1.57
N ILE A 74 9.79 -7.22 -1.13
CA ILE A 74 9.84 -6.31 0.02
C ILE A 74 10.29 -7.06 1.27
N ARG A 75 9.77 -8.27 1.52
CA ARG A 75 10.14 -9.08 2.69
C ARG A 75 11.60 -9.45 2.74
N LYS A 76 12.27 -9.51 1.61
CA LYS A 76 13.73 -9.75 1.56
C LYS A 76 14.52 -8.55 2.08
N ILE A 77 13.95 -7.35 1.98
CA ILE A 77 14.60 -6.10 2.36
C ILE A 77 14.14 -5.66 3.76
N ASP A 78 12.84 -5.74 4.03
CA ASP A 78 12.21 -5.32 5.29
C ASP A 78 11.22 -6.39 5.74
N SER A 79 11.57 -7.12 6.78
CA SER A 79 10.74 -8.20 7.32
C SER A 79 9.66 -7.71 8.28
N THR A 80 9.69 -6.43 8.68
CA THR A 80 8.84 -5.89 9.75
C THR A 80 7.71 -4.99 9.28
N VAL A 81 7.79 -4.47 8.06
CA VAL A 81 6.75 -3.58 7.53
C VAL A 81 5.40 -4.29 7.48
N LEU A 82 4.34 -3.60 7.91
CA LEU A 82 2.98 -4.15 7.79
C LEU A 82 2.50 -4.01 6.35
N ILE A 83 2.15 -5.13 5.72
CA ILE A 83 1.61 -5.15 4.36
C ILE A 83 0.14 -5.53 4.44
N ILE A 84 -0.72 -4.67 3.93
CA ILE A 84 -2.16 -4.90 3.85
C ILE A 84 -2.53 -5.00 2.37
N TYR A 85 -3.04 -6.15 1.97
CA TYR A 85 -3.48 -6.34 0.60
C TYR A 85 -4.83 -5.67 0.39
N ILE A 86 -4.95 -4.94 -0.72
CA ILE A 86 -6.18 -4.29 -1.13
C ILE A 86 -6.54 -4.75 -2.54
N SER A 87 -7.80 -4.58 -2.92
CA SER A 87 -8.27 -4.89 -4.27
C SER A 87 -9.30 -3.86 -4.69
N GLY A 88 -9.20 -3.38 -5.92
CA GLY A 88 -10.17 -2.48 -6.53
C GLY A 88 -11.46 -3.17 -6.95
N PHE A 89 -11.55 -4.50 -6.86
CA PHE A 89 -12.77 -5.25 -7.20
C PHE A 89 -13.61 -5.46 -5.96
N ASP A 90 -14.85 -4.98 -5.98
CA ASP A 90 -15.77 -5.06 -4.85
C ASP A 90 -15.95 -6.48 -4.31
N ASP A 91 -15.95 -7.47 -5.20
CA ASP A 91 -16.11 -8.88 -4.81
C ASP A 91 -14.92 -9.38 -3.98
N TYR A 92 -13.72 -8.95 -4.32
CA TYR A 92 -12.52 -9.30 -3.56
C TYR A 92 -12.50 -8.63 -2.18
N LEU A 93 -12.94 -7.38 -2.11
CA LEU A 93 -13.02 -6.67 -0.83
C LEU A 93 -13.95 -7.38 0.13
N LYS A 94 -15.10 -7.87 -0.36
CA LYS A 94 -16.02 -8.64 0.46
C LYS A 94 -15.40 -9.92 0.98
N GLU A 95 -14.70 -10.67 0.13
CA GLU A 95 -14.04 -11.91 0.53
C GLU A 95 -12.93 -11.67 1.56
N LEU A 96 -12.16 -10.61 1.42
CA LEU A 96 -11.08 -10.28 2.35
C LEU A 96 -11.59 -9.86 3.73
N PHE A 97 -12.75 -9.19 3.78
CA PHE A 97 -13.31 -8.70 5.03
C PHE A 97 -14.34 -9.64 5.67
N GLU A 98 -14.79 -10.67 4.97
CA GLU A 98 -15.72 -11.67 5.49
C GLU A 98 -14.99 -12.84 6.19
N VAL A 99 -13.69 -12.83 6.16
CA VAL A 99 -12.86 -13.86 6.82
C VAL A 99 -12.51 -13.38 8.26
#